data_a9ba99e64dad78474d2bd98487af0e6a
#
_entry.id   a9ba99e64dad78474d2bd98487af0e6a
#
_cell.length_a   1.000
_cell.length_b   1.000
_cell.length_c   1.000
_cell.angle_alpha   90.00
_cell.angle_beta   90.00
_cell.angle_gamma   90.00
#
_symmetry.space_group_name_H-M   'P 1'
#
loop_
_entity.id
_entity.type
_entity.pdbx_description
1 polymer ?
#
loop_
_entity_poly.entity_id
_entity_poly.type
_entity_poly.pdbx_seq_one_letter_code
_entity_poly.pdbx_strand_id
1 'polypeptide(L)'
;GGKIFKNIGGQITHLTPSPAQTLHLDHCEMWINPSNPKELLLGNDGGVYHSYDGGKSWLHLNNIPAGEFYDIEIDNQEPYHIYGGTQDDATVYGFAQEYNSKFDDPWEYLWIDAWSGGDGCITLVDPNDENTIYFSMQNGGALRRNINTGKSVDIRPKFQKEDNIKVQYNFITPYILSHFDSNTVYMAGNYVMRSKDRGDNWTVISPDLIKERDHSKTETAAGALAESYFEEGTMYMGTDRGTMWYTKNGGENWKNISQGLSDQYIRSIYPSQHKKERLYIQMTGLNYDDFGAYLYVSEDYGAHWKSIANNLPN
;
A
#
# COMPACT_ATOMS: atom_id res chain seq x y z
N GLY A 1 14.69 10.77 -8.87
CA GLY A 1 15.91 10.03 -8.59
C GLY A 1 17.11 10.93 -8.49
N GLY A 2 17.84 10.81 -7.38
CA GLY A 2 19.07 11.58 -7.14
C GLY A 2 20.16 11.21 -8.14
N LYS A 3 21.00 12.19 -8.46
CA LYS A 3 22.17 11.98 -9.32
C LYS A 3 23.41 12.33 -8.52
N ILE A 4 24.37 11.40 -8.46
CA ILE A 4 25.66 11.66 -7.84
C ILE A 4 26.61 12.21 -8.90
N PHE A 5 27.23 13.33 -8.60
CA PHE A 5 28.21 13.99 -9.46
C PHE A 5 29.58 14.00 -8.79
N LYS A 6 30.61 13.65 -9.53
CA LYS A 6 31.99 13.79 -9.12
C LYS A 6 32.62 14.98 -9.84
N ASN A 7 33.20 15.91 -9.08
CA ASN A 7 34.03 16.95 -9.64
C ASN A 7 35.48 16.45 -9.75
N ILE A 8 35.99 16.32 -10.97
CA ILE A 8 37.37 15.94 -11.23
C ILE A 8 38.00 17.06 -12.05
N GLY A 9 38.85 17.88 -11.40
CA GLY A 9 39.56 18.95 -12.06
C GLY A 9 38.66 20.01 -12.73
N GLY A 10 37.55 20.35 -12.10
CA GLY A 10 36.57 21.29 -12.61
C GLY A 10 35.50 20.71 -13.55
N GLN A 11 35.59 19.43 -13.88
CA GLN A 11 34.53 18.73 -14.63
C GLN A 11 33.63 17.97 -13.70
N ILE A 12 32.33 18.18 -13.83
CA ILE A 12 31.31 17.41 -13.12
C ILE A 12 31.03 16.15 -13.91
N THR A 13 31.38 15.00 -13.33
CA THR A 13 31.12 13.71 -13.93
C THR A 13 29.95 13.03 -13.19
N HIS A 14 28.96 12.60 -13.92
CA HIS A 14 27.85 11.83 -13.38
C HIS A 14 28.35 10.46 -12.96
N LEU A 15 28.17 10.11 -11.69
CA LEU A 15 28.41 8.76 -11.19
C LEU A 15 27.16 7.92 -11.48
N THR A 16 27.07 7.41 -12.70
CA THR A 16 26.09 6.35 -13.01
C THR A 16 26.68 5.02 -12.59
N PRO A 17 25.91 4.16 -11.92
CA PRO A 17 26.31 2.77 -11.76
C PRO A 17 26.50 2.14 -13.15
N SER A 18 27.52 1.30 -13.26
CA SER A 18 27.60 0.37 -14.39
C SER A 18 26.31 -0.45 -14.45
N PRO A 19 25.83 -0.89 -15.62
CA PRO A 19 24.64 -1.75 -15.73
C PRO A 19 24.71 -3.04 -14.91
N ALA A 20 25.86 -3.40 -14.37
CA ALA A 20 26.09 -4.54 -13.51
C ALA A 20 26.04 -4.21 -11.99
N GLN A 21 25.85 -2.96 -11.59
CA GLN A 21 25.82 -2.52 -10.19
C GLN A 21 24.67 -1.55 -10.01
N THR A 22 23.54 -2.06 -9.61
CA THR A 22 22.34 -1.27 -9.34
C THR A 22 22.45 -0.63 -7.96
N LEU A 23 22.80 0.66 -7.91
CA LEU A 23 22.46 1.49 -6.76
C LEU A 23 20.94 1.74 -6.80
N HIS A 24 20.30 1.62 -5.66
CA HIS A 24 18.93 2.07 -5.51
C HIS A 24 18.83 3.57 -5.81
N LEU A 25 17.64 4.04 -6.17
CA LEU A 25 17.37 5.46 -6.44
C LEU A 25 17.25 6.26 -5.14
N ASP A 26 16.91 7.53 -5.28
CA ASP A 26 16.52 8.46 -4.22
C ASP A 26 17.55 8.55 -3.07
N HIS A 27 18.74 9.02 -3.45
CA HIS A 27 19.86 9.21 -2.54
C HIS A 27 19.57 10.33 -1.54
N CYS A 28 19.70 10.01 -0.23
CA CYS A 28 19.41 10.92 0.87
C CYS A 28 20.67 11.59 1.42
N GLU A 29 21.73 10.80 1.68
CA GLU A 29 22.93 11.32 2.35
C GLU A 29 24.18 10.62 1.84
N MET A 30 25.31 11.34 1.80
CA MET A 30 26.61 10.79 1.46
C MET A 30 27.67 11.26 2.47
N TRP A 31 28.43 10.31 3.01
CA TRP A 31 29.61 10.59 3.78
C TRP A 31 30.86 10.22 3.00
N ILE A 32 31.88 11.10 3.07
CA ILE A 32 33.19 10.88 2.45
C ILE A 32 34.22 10.81 3.57
N ASN A 33 35.04 9.74 3.59
CA ASN A 33 36.09 9.60 4.59
C ASN A 33 37.11 10.75 4.46
N PRO A 34 37.28 11.59 5.50
CA PRO A 34 38.19 12.74 5.44
C PRO A 34 39.67 12.34 5.22
N SER A 35 40.04 11.14 5.66
CA SER A 35 41.43 10.61 5.55
C SER A 35 41.64 9.80 4.27
N ASN A 36 40.58 9.37 3.60
CA ASN A 36 40.65 8.60 2.36
C ASN A 36 39.46 8.95 1.44
N PRO A 37 39.59 9.94 0.54
CA PRO A 37 38.48 10.39 -0.29
C PRO A 37 37.96 9.36 -1.31
N LYS A 38 38.58 8.17 -1.39
CA LYS A 38 38.05 7.04 -2.18
C LYS A 38 37.03 6.23 -1.44
N GLU A 39 36.96 6.37 -0.11
CA GLU A 39 36.00 5.66 0.72
C GLU A 39 34.76 6.53 0.93
N LEU A 40 33.62 5.97 0.52
CA LEU A 40 32.32 6.67 0.51
C LEU A 40 31.28 5.76 1.17
N LEU A 41 30.38 6.35 1.96
CA LEU A 41 29.11 5.75 2.35
C LEU A 41 27.99 6.53 1.73
N LEU A 42 26.99 5.83 1.20
CA LEU A 42 25.81 6.41 0.56
C LEU A 42 24.56 5.76 1.16
N GLY A 43 23.66 6.58 1.70
CA GLY A 43 22.32 6.20 2.09
C GLY A 43 21.32 6.55 1.00
N ASN A 44 20.42 5.62 0.71
CA ASN A 44 19.28 5.82 -0.18
C ASN A 44 18.12 4.92 0.28
N ASP A 45 17.00 4.94 -0.46
CA ASP A 45 15.81 4.19 -0.08
C ASP A 45 16.02 2.65 -0.06
N GLY A 46 16.97 2.13 -0.80
CA GLY A 46 17.40 0.72 -0.73
C GLY A 46 18.43 0.40 0.36
N GLY A 47 18.75 1.37 1.26
CA GLY A 47 19.65 1.14 2.38
C GLY A 47 21.03 1.82 2.26
N VAL A 48 22.07 1.17 2.75
CA VAL A 48 23.44 1.74 2.82
C VAL A 48 24.38 1.04 1.86
N TYR A 49 25.11 1.84 1.12
CA TYR A 49 26.11 1.40 0.14
C TYR A 49 27.48 1.93 0.50
N HIS A 50 28.52 1.10 0.34
CA HIS A 50 29.90 1.43 0.62
C HIS A 50 30.75 1.34 -0.64
N SER A 51 31.55 2.36 -0.91
CA SER A 51 32.55 2.35 -1.97
C SER A 51 33.93 2.57 -1.39
N TYR A 52 34.94 1.81 -1.89
CA TYR A 52 36.36 1.94 -1.55
C TYR A 52 37.19 2.54 -2.68
N ASP A 53 36.59 2.83 -3.82
CA ASP A 53 37.28 3.24 -5.04
C ASP A 53 36.82 4.59 -5.63
N GLY A 54 36.16 5.39 -4.79
CA GLY A 54 35.64 6.71 -5.17
C GLY A 54 34.37 6.65 -6.00
N GLY A 55 33.49 5.68 -5.72
CA GLY A 55 32.19 5.52 -6.35
C GLY A 55 32.21 4.80 -7.69
N LYS A 56 33.32 4.12 -8.04
CA LYS A 56 33.37 3.30 -9.26
C LYS A 56 32.65 1.96 -9.07
N SER A 57 32.74 1.40 -7.86
CA SER A 57 32.00 0.23 -7.45
C SER A 57 31.38 0.45 -6.08
N TRP A 58 30.29 -0.27 -5.79
CA TRP A 58 29.54 -0.17 -4.56
C TRP A 58 29.22 -1.54 -4.00
N LEU A 59 29.38 -1.68 -2.69
CA LEU A 59 28.93 -2.83 -1.91
C LEU A 59 27.64 -2.43 -1.20
N HIS A 60 26.54 -3.11 -1.46
CA HIS A 60 25.31 -2.98 -0.69
C HIS A 60 25.48 -3.64 0.67
N LEU A 61 25.29 -2.89 1.73
CA LEU A 61 25.36 -3.39 3.10
C LEU A 61 23.99 -3.94 3.52
N ASN A 62 23.56 -5.01 2.88
CA ASN A 62 22.25 -5.65 3.09
C ASN A 62 22.20 -6.51 4.37
N ASN A 63 22.76 -5.97 5.46
CA ASN A 63 22.79 -6.60 6.78
C ASN A 63 22.06 -5.76 7.85
N ILE A 64 21.34 -4.74 7.43
CA ILE A 64 20.49 -3.92 8.30
C ILE A 64 19.10 -4.55 8.28
N PRO A 65 18.61 -5.13 9.40
CA PRO A 65 17.33 -5.81 9.46
C PRO A 65 16.20 -4.78 9.65
N ALA A 66 15.98 -3.95 8.65
CA ALA A 66 14.96 -2.93 8.65
C ALA A 66 14.39 -2.73 7.25
N GLY A 67 13.08 -2.55 7.16
CA GLY A 67 12.35 -2.20 5.96
C GLY A 67 11.10 -1.43 6.35
N GLU A 68 10.66 -0.50 5.51
CA GLU A 68 9.43 0.26 5.74
C GLU A 68 8.27 -0.42 5.02
N PHE A 69 7.46 -1.14 5.76
CA PHE A 69 6.27 -1.80 5.25
C PHE A 69 5.04 -0.88 5.30
N TYR A 70 4.33 -0.77 4.19
CA TYR A 70 3.02 -0.11 4.14
C TYR A 70 1.90 -1.03 4.62
N ASP A 71 2.03 -2.34 4.36
CA ASP A 71 1.06 -3.35 4.71
C ASP A 71 1.72 -4.71 4.86
N ILE A 72 1.14 -5.58 5.69
CA ILE A 72 1.63 -6.94 5.96
C ILE A 72 0.44 -7.91 5.93
N GLU A 73 0.60 -9.01 5.21
CA GLU A 73 -0.34 -10.12 5.14
C GLU A 73 0.37 -11.44 5.45
N ILE A 74 -0.37 -12.43 5.91
CA ILE A 74 0.12 -13.79 6.15
C ILE A 74 -0.80 -14.80 5.49
N ASP A 75 -0.25 -15.94 5.06
CA ASP A 75 -1.05 -17.07 4.58
C ASP A 75 -1.37 -18.07 5.71
N ASN A 76 -2.08 -19.13 5.37
CA ASN A 76 -2.46 -20.19 6.30
C ASN A 76 -1.57 -21.44 6.18
N GLN A 77 -0.40 -21.34 5.56
CA GLN A 77 0.55 -22.45 5.44
C GLN A 77 1.25 -22.75 6.77
N GLU A 78 1.91 -23.89 6.86
CA GLU A 78 2.70 -24.30 8.04
C GLU A 78 4.08 -24.80 7.56
N PRO A 79 5.14 -24.04 7.72
CA PRO A 79 5.22 -22.67 8.25
C PRO A 79 4.54 -21.64 7.34
N TYR A 80 3.95 -20.62 7.93
CA TYR A 80 3.32 -19.55 7.17
C TYR A 80 4.35 -18.64 6.49
N HIS A 81 3.93 -17.97 5.42
CA HIS A 81 4.70 -16.91 4.80
C HIS A 81 4.20 -15.54 5.28
N ILE A 82 5.11 -14.60 5.25
CA ILE A 82 4.81 -13.17 5.45
C ILE A 82 4.95 -12.49 4.09
N TYR A 83 3.96 -11.68 3.73
CA TYR A 83 3.93 -10.87 2.52
C TYR A 83 3.85 -9.41 2.91
N GLY A 84 4.50 -8.53 2.16
CA GLY A 84 4.40 -7.11 2.46
C GLY A 84 4.81 -6.21 1.31
N GLY A 85 4.07 -5.12 1.16
CA GLY A 85 4.45 -4.02 0.30
C GLY A 85 5.36 -3.06 1.04
N THR A 86 6.50 -2.74 0.44
CA THR A 86 7.54 -1.89 1.03
C THR A 86 7.67 -0.58 0.28
N GLN A 87 8.02 0.48 0.99
CA GLN A 87 8.33 1.75 0.36
C GLN A 87 9.56 1.58 -0.53
N ASP A 88 9.44 1.99 -1.79
CA ASP A 88 10.47 2.00 -2.85
C ASP A 88 11.13 0.64 -3.18
N ASP A 89 10.89 -0.39 -2.39
CA ASP A 89 11.48 -1.74 -2.50
C ASP A 89 10.46 -2.81 -2.93
N ALA A 90 9.40 -2.43 -3.63
CA ALA A 90 8.43 -3.36 -4.20
C ALA A 90 7.58 -4.14 -3.18
N THR A 91 7.14 -5.33 -3.56
CA THR A 91 6.45 -6.28 -2.69
C THR A 91 7.30 -7.52 -2.51
N VAL A 92 7.50 -7.90 -1.27
CA VAL A 92 8.32 -9.04 -0.87
C VAL A 92 7.52 -10.09 -0.14
N TYR A 93 7.99 -11.33 -0.14
CA TYR A 93 7.47 -12.39 0.72
C TYR A 93 8.59 -13.31 1.19
N GLY A 94 8.37 -13.99 2.31
CA GLY A 94 9.34 -14.91 2.88
C GLY A 94 8.71 -15.81 3.94
N PHE A 95 9.45 -16.86 4.33
CA PHE A 95 9.00 -17.77 5.37
C PHE A 95 9.16 -17.15 6.76
N ALA A 96 8.21 -17.44 7.65
CA ALA A 96 8.25 -17.01 9.06
C ALA A 96 9.29 -17.75 9.92
N GLN A 97 9.96 -18.76 9.39
CA GLN A 97 11.02 -19.49 10.10
C GLN A 97 12.38 -18.83 9.93
N GLU A 98 13.22 -18.92 10.98
CA GLU A 98 14.62 -18.52 10.88
C GLU A 98 15.31 -19.27 9.71
N TYR A 99 15.80 -18.49 8.78
CA TYR A 99 16.60 -19.01 7.69
C TYR A 99 18.02 -19.33 8.21
N ASN A 100 18.41 -20.58 8.17
CA ASN A 100 19.72 -21.04 8.67
C ASN A 100 20.89 -20.72 7.72
N SER A 101 20.64 -20.10 6.58
CA SER A 101 21.68 -19.69 5.66
C SER A 101 22.19 -18.30 6.03
N LYS A 102 23.48 -18.19 6.33
CA LYS A 102 24.14 -16.91 6.62
C LYS A 102 24.39 -16.05 5.38
N PHE A 103 24.02 -16.52 4.20
CA PHE A 103 24.42 -15.92 2.92
C PHE A 103 23.28 -15.70 1.94
N ASP A 104 22.10 -16.27 2.19
CA ASP A 104 20.94 -16.13 1.28
C ASP A 104 19.94 -15.14 1.88
N ASP A 105 19.45 -14.25 1.05
CA ASP A 105 18.33 -13.38 1.39
C ASP A 105 17.06 -14.26 1.54
N PRO A 106 16.40 -14.27 2.70
CA PRO A 106 15.18 -15.07 2.90
C PRO A 106 13.96 -14.50 2.16
N TRP A 107 14.09 -13.32 1.63
CA TRP A 107 12.99 -12.61 0.96
C TRP A 107 13.03 -12.80 -0.55
N GLU A 108 11.87 -13.10 -1.13
CA GLU A 108 11.66 -13.15 -2.56
C GLU A 108 10.79 -11.98 -3.00
N TYR A 109 11.08 -11.44 -4.18
CA TYR A 109 10.32 -10.35 -4.77
C TYR A 109 9.16 -10.90 -5.61
N LEU A 110 7.96 -10.38 -5.37
CA LEU A 110 6.77 -10.69 -6.18
C LEU A 110 6.74 -9.95 -7.52
N TRP A 111 7.77 -9.21 -7.85
CA TRP A 111 7.85 -8.36 -9.03
C TRP A 111 7.98 -9.12 -10.34
N ILE A 112 7.46 -8.49 -11.41
CA ILE A 112 7.35 -9.08 -12.73
C ILE A 112 8.47 -8.62 -13.65
N ASP A 113 8.91 -7.38 -13.52
CA ASP A 113 10.05 -6.85 -14.25
C ASP A 113 10.76 -5.73 -13.49
N ALA A 114 12.04 -5.53 -13.83
CA ALA A 114 12.92 -4.55 -13.21
C ALA A 114 12.56 -3.08 -13.51
N TRP A 115 11.53 -2.83 -14.31
CA TRP A 115 11.13 -1.49 -14.73
C TRP A 115 9.93 -0.94 -13.98
N SER A 116 9.22 -1.80 -13.30
CA SER A 116 8.06 -1.41 -12.51
C SER A 116 8.39 -0.80 -11.16
N GLY A 117 9.68 -0.46 -10.90
CA GLY A 117 10.17 0.15 -9.68
C GLY A 117 9.20 1.13 -9.00
N GLY A 118 9.13 1.10 -7.69
CA GLY A 118 8.27 1.92 -6.88
C GLY A 118 7.73 1.16 -5.68
N ASP A 119 6.74 1.74 -5.04
CA ASP A 119 6.19 1.23 -3.80
C ASP A 119 5.36 -0.03 -4.01
N GLY A 120 5.63 -1.05 -3.21
CA GLY A 120 4.67 -2.09 -2.92
C GLY A 120 3.69 -1.56 -1.89
N CYS A 121 2.39 -1.74 -2.13
CA CYS A 121 1.36 -1.25 -1.23
C CYS A 121 0.66 -2.40 -0.49
N ILE A 122 -0.61 -2.63 -0.77
CA ILE A 122 -1.40 -3.68 -0.10
C ILE A 122 -1.10 -5.04 -0.74
N THR A 123 -1.00 -6.07 0.08
CA THR A 123 -0.87 -7.45 -0.35
C THR A 123 -2.01 -8.28 0.24
N LEU A 124 -2.60 -9.18 -0.56
CA LEU A 124 -3.67 -10.09 -0.13
C LEU A 124 -3.36 -11.50 -0.62
N VAL A 125 -3.61 -12.48 0.22
CA VAL A 125 -3.52 -13.91 -0.14
C VAL A 125 -4.92 -14.45 -0.43
N ASP A 126 -5.08 -15.20 -1.52
CA ASP A 126 -6.36 -15.85 -1.80
C ASP A 126 -6.63 -16.92 -0.74
N PRO A 127 -7.74 -16.84 0.01
CA PRO A 127 -7.99 -17.76 1.13
C PRO A 127 -8.25 -19.21 0.68
N ASN A 128 -8.54 -19.44 -0.61
CA ASN A 128 -8.82 -20.75 -1.19
C ASN A 128 -7.75 -21.27 -2.14
N ASP A 129 -6.75 -20.42 -2.48
CA ASP A 129 -5.63 -20.77 -3.34
C ASP A 129 -4.37 -20.03 -2.87
N GLU A 130 -3.67 -20.64 -1.92
CA GLU A 130 -2.44 -20.11 -1.32
C GLU A 130 -1.32 -19.75 -2.30
N ASN A 131 -1.43 -20.23 -3.55
CA ASN A 131 -0.49 -19.89 -4.62
C ASN A 131 -0.88 -18.61 -5.37
N THR A 132 -2.06 -18.07 -5.11
CA THR A 132 -2.51 -16.84 -5.74
C THR A 132 -2.43 -15.67 -4.76
N ILE A 133 -1.55 -14.74 -5.12
CA ILE A 133 -1.29 -13.52 -4.36
C ILE A 133 -1.75 -12.33 -5.20
N TYR A 134 -2.40 -11.41 -4.54
CA TYR A 134 -2.73 -10.09 -5.07
C TYR A 134 -1.80 -9.08 -4.42
N PHE A 135 -1.21 -8.20 -5.19
CA PHE A 135 -0.38 -7.13 -4.68
C PHE A 135 -0.57 -5.86 -5.48
N SER A 136 -0.44 -4.74 -4.81
CA SER A 136 -0.67 -3.43 -5.41
C SER A 136 0.58 -2.56 -5.38
N MET A 137 0.58 -1.61 -6.28
CA MET A 137 1.50 -0.50 -6.37
C MET A 137 0.73 0.82 -6.18
N GLN A 138 1.45 1.91 -6.09
CA GLN A 138 0.85 3.23 -5.94
C GLN A 138 -0.18 3.54 -7.03
N ASN A 139 -1.16 4.39 -6.67
CA ASN A 139 -2.15 4.96 -7.58
C ASN A 139 -3.01 3.92 -8.32
N GLY A 140 -3.41 2.86 -7.64
CA GLY A 140 -4.35 1.85 -8.12
C GLY A 140 -3.74 0.80 -9.03
N GLY A 141 -2.41 0.75 -9.16
CA GLY A 141 -1.75 -0.39 -9.79
C GLY A 141 -2.02 -1.66 -8.99
N ALA A 142 -2.48 -2.73 -9.61
CA ALA A 142 -2.75 -4.00 -8.93
C ALA A 142 -2.56 -5.20 -9.86
N LEU A 143 -2.00 -6.25 -9.31
CA LEU A 143 -1.64 -7.48 -10.00
C LEU A 143 -2.12 -8.70 -9.22
N ARG A 144 -2.53 -9.72 -9.94
CA ARG A 144 -2.76 -11.07 -9.41
C ARG A 144 -1.68 -11.99 -9.96
N ARG A 145 -0.95 -12.67 -9.08
CA ARG A 145 0.16 -13.57 -9.43
C ARG A 145 -0.05 -14.95 -8.85
N ASN A 146 0.22 -15.96 -9.65
CA ASN A 146 0.43 -17.31 -9.14
C ASN A 146 1.93 -17.50 -8.88
N ILE A 147 2.31 -17.70 -7.63
CA ILE A 147 3.72 -17.77 -7.20
C ILE A 147 4.44 -19.00 -7.75
N ASN A 148 3.75 -20.14 -7.92
CA ASN A 148 4.35 -21.37 -8.46
C ASN A 148 4.69 -21.27 -9.94
N THR A 149 3.83 -20.63 -10.73
CA THR A 149 4.03 -20.51 -12.18
C THR A 149 4.71 -19.21 -12.59
N GLY A 150 4.78 -18.24 -11.69
CA GLY A 150 5.25 -16.89 -11.98
C GLY A 150 4.31 -16.07 -12.87
N LYS A 151 3.15 -16.62 -13.26
CA LYS A 151 2.21 -15.91 -14.13
C LYS A 151 1.50 -14.80 -13.38
N SER A 152 1.50 -13.61 -13.98
CA SER A 152 0.82 -12.43 -13.45
C SER A 152 -0.19 -11.86 -14.42
N VAL A 153 -1.23 -11.23 -13.88
CA VAL A 153 -2.30 -10.56 -14.60
C VAL A 153 -2.49 -9.17 -14.01
N ASP A 154 -2.50 -8.15 -14.84
CA ASP A 154 -2.87 -6.79 -14.43
C ASP A 154 -4.38 -6.74 -14.19
N ILE A 155 -4.76 -6.52 -12.96
CA ILE A 155 -6.16 -6.47 -12.50
C ILE A 155 -6.63 -5.04 -12.18
N ARG A 156 -5.86 -4.02 -12.47
CA ARG A 156 -6.30 -2.62 -12.32
C ARG A 156 -7.62 -2.41 -13.07
N PRO A 157 -8.65 -1.80 -12.44
CA PRO A 157 -9.91 -1.52 -13.12
C PRO A 157 -9.71 -0.69 -14.39
N LYS A 158 -10.27 -1.16 -15.51
CA LYS A 158 -10.22 -0.50 -16.81
C LYS A 158 -11.64 -0.32 -17.32
N PHE A 159 -12.00 0.92 -17.66
CA PHE A 159 -13.30 1.29 -18.21
C PHE A 159 -13.15 1.83 -19.61
N GLN A 160 -14.15 1.63 -20.45
CA GLN A 160 -14.15 2.19 -21.80
C GLN A 160 -14.36 3.70 -21.73
N LYS A 161 -13.86 4.43 -22.73
CA LYS A 161 -14.01 5.88 -22.80
C LYS A 161 -15.46 6.33 -22.83
N GLU A 162 -16.31 5.51 -23.43
CA GLU A 162 -17.75 5.72 -23.56
C GLU A 162 -18.50 5.64 -22.22
N ASP A 163 -17.95 4.94 -21.23
CA ASP A 163 -18.52 4.83 -19.90
C ASP A 163 -18.45 6.16 -19.12
N ASN A 164 -17.58 7.07 -19.57
CA ASN A 164 -17.33 8.38 -18.94
C ASN A 164 -16.96 8.26 -17.45
N ILE A 165 -16.35 7.14 -17.07
CA ILE A 165 -15.87 6.86 -15.71
C ILE A 165 -14.41 7.30 -15.62
N LYS A 166 -14.13 8.28 -14.76
CA LYS A 166 -12.78 8.73 -14.45
C LYS A 166 -12.47 8.40 -13.02
N VAL A 167 -11.70 7.33 -12.79
CA VAL A 167 -11.32 6.92 -11.44
C VAL A 167 -10.11 7.73 -10.98
N GLN A 168 -10.23 8.25 -9.76
CA GLN A 168 -9.14 8.86 -9.01
C GLN A 168 -8.73 7.88 -7.90
N TYR A 169 -7.45 7.61 -7.76
CA TYR A 169 -6.91 6.69 -6.78
C TYR A 169 -6.05 7.45 -5.77
N ASN A 170 -6.07 6.99 -4.53
CA ASN A 170 -5.08 7.40 -3.54
C ASN A 170 -3.73 6.71 -3.82
N PHE A 171 -2.65 7.24 -3.26
CA PHE A 171 -1.32 6.63 -3.36
C PHE A 171 -1.39 5.16 -2.92
N ILE A 172 -1.80 4.87 -1.69
CA ILE A 172 -2.15 3.53 -1.25
C ILE A 172 -3.65 3.35 -1.50
N THR A 173 -3.99 2.69 -2.58
CA THR A 173 -5.37 2.45 -3.00
C THR A 173 -5.94 1.25 -2.26
N PRO A 174 -7.03 1.41 -1.47
CA PRO A 174 -7.60 0.27 -0.76
C PRO A 174 -8.30 -0.68 -1.72
N TYR A 175 -7.98 -1.97 -1.57
CA TYR A 175 -8.70 -3.07 -2.19
C TYR A 175 -8.73 -4.27 -1.23
N ILE A 176 -9.75 -5.10 -1.37
CA ILE A 176 -10.01 -6.24 -0.47
C ILE A 176 -10.55 -7.42 -1.26
N LEU A 177 -10.33 -8.63 -0.76
CA LEU A 177 -11.07 -9.83 -1.14
C LEU A 177 -12.34 -9.92 -0.31
N SER A 178 -13.45 -10.38 -0.92
CA SER A 178 -14.68 -10.61 -0.19
C SER A 178 -14.55 -11.76 0.80
N HIS A 179 -15.12 -11.59 1.97
CA HIS A 179 -15.22 -12.67 2.96
C HIS A 179 -16.21 -13.79 2.56
N PHE A 180 -17.11 -13.50 1.60
CA PHE A 180 -18.19 -14.41 1.20
C PHE A 180 -17.90 -15.17 -0.09
N ASP A 181 -17.05 -14.61 -0.97
CA ASP A 181 -16.69 -15.22 -2.25
C ASP A 181 -15.27 -14.78 -2.66
N SER A 182 -14.32 -15.70 -2.65
CA SER A 182 -12.91 -15.43 -3.00
C SER A 182 -12.68 -14.98 -4.45
N ASN A 183 -13.66 -15.17 -5.35
CA ASN A 183 -13.59 -14.61 -6.69
C ASN A 183 -13.95 -13.13 -6.72
N THR A 184 -14.56 -12.62 -5.65
CA THR A 184 -14.98 -11.23 -5.57
C THR A 184 -13.89 -10.37 -4.96
N VAL A 185 -13.48 -9.35 -5.73
CA VAL A 185 -12.51 -8.33 -5.33
C VAL A 185 -13.19 -6.97 -5.38
N TYR A 186 -12.99 -6.17 -4.36
CA TYR A 186 -13.40 -4.77 -4.32
C TYR A 186 -12.18 -3.85 -4.34
N MET A 187 -12.27 -2.74 -5.04
CA MET A 187 -11.27 -1.67 -5.04
C MET A 187 -11.98 -0.31 -4.95
N ALA A 188 -11.38 0.63 -4.23
CA ALA A 188 -11.98 1.95 -4.08
C ALA A 188 -11.02 3.09 -4.46
N GLY A 189 -11.55 4.01 -5.23
CA GLY A 189 -11.01 5.34 -5.52
C GLY A 189 -12.05 6.39 -5.12
N ASN A 190 -12.42 7.28 -6.04
CA ASN A 190 -13.63 8.09 -5.89
C ASN A 190 -14.92 7.27 -6.11
N TYR A 191 -14.80 6.11 -6.74
CA TYR A 191 -15.84 5.09 -6.87
C TYR A 191 -15.45 3.85 -6.08
N VAL A 192 -16.44 3.06 -5.65
CA VAL A 192 -16.22 1.67 -5.27
C VAL A 192 -16.52 0.78 -6.47
N MET A 193 -15.61 -0.10 -6.78
CA MET A 193 -15.64 -1.02 -7.91
C MET A 193 -15.60 -2.46 -7.42
N ARG A 194 -16.29 -3.35 -8.11
CA ARG A 194 -16.35 -4.79 -7.82
C ARG A 194 -16.00 -5.60 -9.05
N SER A 195 -15.17 -6.60 -8.87
CA SER A 195 -14.98 -7.73 -9.77
C SER A 195 -15.57 -8.99 -9.15
N LYS A 196 -16.16 -9.87 -9.95
CA LYS A 196 -16.63 -11.21 -9.55
C LYS A 196 -15.82 -12.34 -10.17
N ASP A 197 -14.72 -12.01 -10.81
CA ASP A 197 -13.85 -12.92 -11.57
C ASP A 197 -12.37 -12.64 -11.27
N ARG A 198 -12.06 -12.40 -10.01
CA ARG A 198 -10.69 -12.25 -9.50
C ARG A 198 -9.94 -11.05 -10.11
N GLY A 199 -10.66 -10.01 -10.51
CA GLY A 199 -10.11 -8.77 -11.07
C GLY A 199 -10.04 -8.73 -12.60
N ASP A 200 -10.54 -9.74 -13.30
CA ASP A 200 -10.51 -9.76 -14.77
C ASP A 200 -11.50 -8.75 -15.39
N ASN A 201 -12.69 -8.59 -14.81
CA ASN A 201 -13.67 -7.59 -15.21
C ASN A 201 -14.20 -6.81 -14.00
N TRP A 202 -14.49 -5.53 -14.20
CA TRP A 202 -14.90 -4.62 -13.15
C TRP A 202 -16.23 -3.92 -13.43
N THR A 203 -17.01 -3.70 -12.38
CA THR A 203 -18.25 -2.93 -12.39
C THR A 203 -18.20 -1.88 -11.30
N VAL A 204 -18.57 -0.65 -11.62
CA VAL A 204 -18.77 0.40 -10.62
C VAL A 204 -20.06 0.13 -9.85
N ILE A 205 -19.97 0.13 -8.53
CA ILE A 205 -21.09 -0.15 -7.61
C ILE A 205 -21.40 1.01 -6.66
N SER A 206 -20.93 2.21 -6.97
CA SER A 206 -21.27 3.43 -6.23
C SER A 206 -21.43 4.61 -7.18
N PRO A 207 -22.11 5.68 -6.76
CA PRO A 207 -21.91 6.99 -7.38
C PRO A 207 -20.47 7.47 -7.14
N ASP A 208 -20.09 8.61 -7.71
CA ASP A 208 -18.87 9.33 -7.29
C ASP A 208 -19.07 9.82 -5.86
N LEU A 209 -18.40 9.16 -4.90
CA LEU A 209 -18.58 9.40 -3.46
C LEU A 209 -17.83 10.65 -2.96
N ILE A 210 -17.09 11.32 -3.85
CA ILE A 210 -16.25 12.48 -3.51
C ILE A 210 -16.81 13.78 -4.11
N LYS A 211 -17.70 13.67 -5.09
CA LYS A 211 -18.21 14.77 -5.92
C LYS A 211 -18.92 15.90 -5.15
N GLU A 212 -19.35 15.68 -3.92
CA GLU A 212 -20.14 16.66 -3.15
C GLU A 212 -19.29 17.59 -2.26
N ARG A 213 -17.96 17.45 -2.24
CA ARG A 213 -17.09 18.36 -1.47
C ARG A 213 -16.45 19.44 -2.35
N ASP A 214 -16.27 20.61 -1.74
CA ASP A 214 -15.61 21.77 -2.32
C ASP A 214 -14.26 21.38 -2.99
N HIS A 215 -14.26 21.38 -4.32
CA HIS A 215 -13.10 21.05 -5.16
C HIS A 215 -11.94 22.07 -5.06
N SER A 216 -12.01 23.06 -4.18
CA SER A 216 -10.91 24.01 -3.94
C SER A 216 -9.71 23.38 -3.22
N LYS A 217 -9.85 22.15 -2.70
CA LYS A 217 -8.79 21.41 -2.02
C LYS A 217 -8.49 20.12 -2.78
N THR A 218 -7.23 19.86 -3.04
CA THR A 218 -6.64 18.71 -3.71
C THR A 218 -7.51 17.46 -3.87
N GLU A 219 -7.43 16.83 -5.03
CA GLU A 219 -8.12 15.58 -5.38
C GLU A 219 -8.15 14.59 -4.20
N THR A 220 -9.33 14.09 -3.87
CA THR A 220 -9.55 13.16 -2.77
C THR A 220 -9.92 11.79 -3.31
N ALA A 221 -9.59 10.74 -2.57
CA ALA A 221 -9.89 9.37 -2.92
C ALA A 221 -10.15 8.52 -1.66
N ALA A 222 -10.54 7.27 -1.86
CA ALA A 222 -10.67 6.32 -0.76
C ALA A 222 -9.32 6.13 -0.05
N GLY A 223 -9.34 6.19 1.28
CA GLY A 223 -8.22 5.84 2.14
C GLY A 223 -8.37 4.46 2.77
N ALA A 224 -9.62 3.99 2.90
CA ALA A 224 -9.92 2.66 3.45
C ALA A 224 -11.21 2.09 2.86
N LEU A 225 -11.25 0.76 2.77
CA LEU A 225 -12.41 -0.02 2.32
C LEU A 225 -12.55 -1.27 3.20
N ALA A 226 -13.77 -1.64 3.57
CA ALA A 226 -14.00 -2.86 4.33
C ALA A 226 -15.36 -3.46 4.01
N GLU A 227 -15.46 -4.79 4.08
CA GLU A 227 -16.71 -5.56 4.00
C GLU A 227 -17.06 -6.13 5.37
N SER A 228 -18.34 -6.23 5.70
CA SER A 228 -18.84 -6.89 6.91
C SER A 228 -18.44 -8.36 6.93
N TYR A 229 -18.16 -8.92 8.12
CA TYR A 229 -17.97 -10.36 8.30
C TYR A 229 -19.28 -11.16 8.42
N PHE A 230 -20.43 -10.46 8.53
CA PHE A 230 -21.73 -11.09 8.82
C PHE A 230 -22.75 -10.97 7.70
N GLU A 231 -22.65 -9.91 6.88
CA GLU A 231 -23.69 -9.55 5.92
C GLU A 231 -23.03 -9.22 4.57
N GLU A 232 -23.18 -10.13 3.60
CA GLU A 232 -22.70 -9.93 2.24
C GLU A 232 -23.27 -8.63 1.66
N GLY A 233 -22.42 -7.87 0.98
CA GLY A 233 -22.79 -6.59 0.39
C GLY A 233 -22.94 -5.42 1.39
N THR A 234 -22.67 -5.66 2.68
CA THR A 234 -22.52 -4.58 3.65
C THR A 234 -21.06 -4.11 3.62
N MET A 235 -20.85 -2.88 3.14
CA MET A 235 -19.51 -2.32 2.94
C MET A 235 -19.39 -0.91 3.49
N TYR A 236 -18.15 -0.54 3.79
CA TYR A 236 -17.75 0.76 4.31
C TYR A 236 -16.59 1.32 3.51
N MET A 237 -16.64 2.60 3.19
CA MET A 237 -15.56 3.30 2.49
C MET A 237 -15.27 4.62 3.22
N GLY A 238 -14.01 4.83 3.58
CA GLY A 238 -13.49 6.06 4.17
C GLY A 238 -12.58 6.79 3.21
N THR A 239 -12.63 8.14 3.25
CA THR A 239 -11.79 8.98 2.39
C THR A 239 -10.61 9.57 3.15
N ASP A 240 -9.65 10.08 2.42
CA ASP A 240 -8.51 10.85 2.93
C ASP A 240 -8.91 12.24 3.49
N ARG A 241 -10.20 12.58 3.49
CA ARG A 241 -10.78 13.81 4.04
C ARG A 241 -11.88 13.59 5.07
N GLY A 242 -11.88 12.43 5.74
CA GLY A 242 -12.78 12.13 6.84
C GLY A 242 -14.24 11.86 6.45
N THR A 243 -14.53 11.70 5.16
CA THR A 243 -15.87 11.28 4.75
C THR A 243 -16.00 9.78 4.86
N MET A 244 -17.06 9.31 5.51
CA MET A 244 -17.36 7.91 5.72
C MET A 244 -18.66 7.52 5.04
N TRP A 245 -18.63 6.48 4.22
CA TRP A 245 -19.76 5.97 3.47
C TRP A 245 -20.08 4.53 3.84
N TYR A 246 -21.33 4.18 3.74
CA TYR A 246 -21.89 2.87 4.09
C TYR A 246 -22.92 2.42 3.08
N THR A 247 -22.89 1.14 2.71
CA THR A 247 -23.94 0.46 1.96
C THR A 247 -24.33 -0.83 2.66
N LYS A 248 -25.58 -1.29 2.51
CA LYS A 248 -26.09 -2.55 3.04
C LYS A 248 -26.66 -3.46 1.95
N ASN A 249 -26.59 -3.06 0.71
CA ASN A 249 -27.24 -3.74 -0.42
C ASN A 249 -26.32 -3.87 -1.64
N GLY A 250 -25.05 -4.18 -1.41
CA GLY A 250 -24.08 -4.45 -2.46
C GLY A 250 -23.72 -3.25 -3.33
N GLY A 251 -23.93 -2.03 -2.79
CA GLY A 251 -23.61 -0.79 -3.48
C GLY A 251 -24.77 -0.12 -4.21
N GLU A 252 -25.99 -0.68 -4.17
CA GLU A 252 -27.16 -0.04 -4.80
C GLU A 252 -27.46 1.34 -4.20
N ASN A 253 -27.27 1.49 -2.89
CA ASN A 253 -27.44 2.74 -2.18
C ASN A 253 -26.30 2.98 -1.20
N TRP A 254 -25.76 4.19 -1.18
CA TRP A 254 -24.71 4.62 -0.26
C TRP A 254 -25.21 5.74 0.64
N LYS A 255 -24.94 5.63 1.92
CA LYS A 255 -25.30 6.60 2.96
C LYS A 255 -24.04 7.21 3.55
N ASN A 256 -23.98 8.53 3.65
CA ASN A 256 -22.94 9.23 4.40
C ASN A 256 -23.18 9.03 5.91
N ILE A 257 -22.16 8.56 6.61
CA ILE A 257 -22.15 8.28 8.06
C ILE A 257 -21.03 9.02 8.79
N SER A 258 -20.56 10.14 8.26
CA SER A 258 -19.44 10.93 8.80
C SER A 258 -19.83 11.79 10.01
N GLN A 259 -21.10 11.91 10.36
CA GLN A 259 -21.53 12.80 11.44
C GLN A 259 -20.86 12.44 12.78
N GLY A 260 -20.12 13.38 13.36
CA GLY A 260 -19.38 13.18 14.62
C GLY A 260 -17.93 12.74 14.45
N LEU A 261 -17.46 12.57 13.22
CA LEU A 261 -16.04 12.33 12.90
C LEU A 261 -15.32 13.66 12.64
N SER A 262 -14.01 13.64 12.84
CA SER A 262 -13.11 14.72 12.39
C SER A 262 -12.89 14.65 10.86
N ASP A 263 -12.34 15.75 10.28
CA ASP A 263 -12.01 15.80 8.85
C ASP A 263 -10.63 15.21 8.53
N GLN A 264 -10.14 14.28 9.35
CA GLN A 264 -8.84 13.65 9.18
C GLN A 264 -8.90 12.44 8.24
N TYR A 265 -7.76 12.04 7.70
CA TYR A 265 -7.63 10.91 6.81
C TYR A 265 -8.10 9.60 7.49
N ILE A 266 -9.11 8.92 6.94
CA ILE A 266 -9.54 7.59 7.39
C ILE A 266 -8.57 6.57 6.81
N ARG A 267 -7.66 6.08 7.66
CA ARG A 267 -6.59 5.16 7.28
C ARG A 267 -7.02 3.71 7.33
N SER A 268 -7.90 3.37 8.27
CA SER A 268 -8.34 1.99 8.46
C SER A 268 -9.79 1.91 8.93
N ILE A 269 -10.48 0.87 8.47
CA ILE A 269 -11.86 0.53 8.84
C ILE A 269 -11.88 -0.95 9.23
N TYR A 270 -12.36 -1.24 10.43
CA TYR A 270 -12.43 -2.61 10.98
C TYR A 270 -13.85 -2.94 11.43
N PRO A 271 -14.67 -3.58 10.58
CA PRO A 271 -15.91 -4.21 11.02
C PRO A 271 -15.60 -5.26 12.07
N SER A 272 -16.39 -5.31 13.15
CA SER A 272 -16.18 -6.29 14.21
C SER A 272 -16.49 -7.71 13.70
N GLN A 273 -15.65 -8.68 14.07
CA GLN A 273 -15.91 -10.12 13.85
C GLN A 273 -16.84 -10.74 14.92
N HIS A 274 -17.25 -9.94 15.93
CA HIS A 274 -18.04 -10.44 17.06
C HIS A 274 -19.43 -9.82 17.16
N LYS A 275 -19.64 -8.69 16.51
CA LYS A 275 -20.91 -7.96 16.54
C LYS A 275 -21.11 -7.23 15.21
N LYS A 276 -22.14 -7.59 14.46
CA LYS A 276 -22.37 -7.13 13.08
C LYS A 276 -22.57 -5.63 12.93
N GLU A 277 -23.11 -4.95 13.96
CA GLU A 277 -23.36 -3.50 13.96
C GLU A 277 -22.13 -2.69 14.37
N ARG A 278 -21.10 -3.35 14.93
CA ARG A 278 -19.94 -2.67 15.47
C ARG A 278 -18.88 -2.43 14.41
N LEU A 279 -18.36 -1.22 14.41
CA LEU A 279 -17.35 -0.74 13.48
C LEU A 279 -16.31 0.10 14.21
N TYR A 280 -15.04 -0.13 13.90
CA TYR A 280 -13.92 0.70 14.36
C TYR A 280 -13.30 1.42 13.19
N ILE A 281 -12.88 2.67 13.39
CA ILE A 281 -12.08 3.42 12.43
C ILE A 281 -10.89 4.07 13.09
N GLN A 282 -9.78 4.07 12.38
CA GLN A 282 -8.58 4.81 12.72
C GLN A 282 -8.38 5.91 11.69
N MET A 283 -8.07 7.11 12.16
CA MET A 283 -7.78 8.26 11.33
C MET A 283 -6.43 8.85 11.69
N THR A 284 -5.85 9.64 10.80
CA THR A 284 -4.56 10.31 11.03
C THR A 284 -4.59 11.73 10.47
N GLY A 285 -3.98 12.64 11.21
CA GLY A 285 -3.79 14.04 10.81
C GLY A 285 -2.36 14.38 10.39
N LEU A 286 -1.47 13.37 10.28
CA LEU A 286 -0.04 13.58 10.00
C LEU A 286 0.23 14.46 8.78
N ASN A 287 -0.59 14.34 7.73
CA ASN A 287 -0.46 15.17 6.52
C ASN A 287 -0.78 16.66 6.76
N TYR A 288 -1.23 17.02 7.97
CA TYR A 288 -1.62 18.38 8.37
C TYR A 288 -0.91 18.82 9.65
N ASP A 289 0.22 18.19 10.00
CA ASP A 289 0.96 18.44 11.26
C ASP A 289 0.10 18.23 12.51
N ASP A 290 -0.93 17.39 12.43
CA ASP A 290 -1.80 17.03 13.54
C ASP A 290 -1.45 15.62 14.03
N PHE A 291 -0.87 15.53 15.19
CA PHE A 291 -0.41 14.29 15.83
C PHE A 291 -1.43 13.72 16.81
N GLY A 292 -2.64 14.23 16.84
CA GLY A 292 -3.72 13.75 17.69
C GLY A 292 -4.08 12.29 17.43
N ALA A 293 -4.48 11.60 18.50
CA ALA A 293 -4.96 10.21 18.39
C ALA A 293 -6.43 10.17 17.98
N TYR A 294 -6.72 9.58 16.85
CA TYR A 294 -8.06 9.49 16.26
C TYR A 294 -8.49 8.03 16.11
N LEU A 295 -9.17 7.51 17.13
CA LEU A 295 -9.73 6.16 17.13
C LEU A 295 -11.19 6.22 17.59
N TYR A 296 -12.09 5.69 16.77
CA TYR A 296 -13.54 5.74 17.02
C TYR A 296 -14.17 4.35 16.94
N VAL A 297 -15.26 4.19 17.69
CA VAL A 297 -16.15 3.02 17.61
C VAL A 297 -17.57 3.48 17.34
N SER A 298 -18.26 2.73 16.50
CA SER A 298 -19.72 2.78 16.36
C SER A 298 -20.30 1.42 16.77
N GLU A 299 -21.49 1.43 17.38
CA GLU A 299 -22.23 0.25 17.77
C GLU A 299 -23.51 0.02 16.92
N ASP A 300 -23.68 0.84 15.87
CA ASP A 300 -24.91 0.96 15.08
C ASP A 300 -24.67 1.27 13.60
N TYR A 301 -23.70 0.55 12.98
CA TYR A 301 -23.31 0.69 11.57
C TYR A 301 -22.83 2.10 11.19
N GLY A 302 -22.24 2.84 12.12
CA GLY A 302 -21.74 4.20 11.87
C GLY A 302 -22.78 5.30 12.03
N ALA A 303 -23.97 5.01 12.56
CA ALA A 303 -24.97 6.06 12.81
C ALA A 303 -24.51 7.03 13.91
N HIS A 304 -23.81 6.53 14.92
CA HIS A 304 -23.17 7.32 15.98
C HIS A 304 -21.75 6.86 16.23
N TRP A 305 -20.87 7.83 16.47
CA TRP A 305 -19.45 7.58 16.74
C TRP A 305 -19.05 8.01 18.13
N LYS A 306 -18.24 7.22 18.79
CA LYS A 306 -17.64 7.52 20.08
C LYS A 306 -16.12 7.39 19.94
N SER A 307 -15.39 8.44 20.35
CA SER A 307 -13.93 8.36 20.46
C SER A 307 -13.54 7.39 21.59
N ILE A 308 -12.57 6.52 21.29
CA ILE A 308 -11.95 5.60 22.23
C ILE A 308 -10.44 5.78 22.31
N ALA A 309 -9.93 6.94 21.87
CA ALA A 309 -8.51 7.29 21.93
C ALA A 309 -7.99 7.46 23.39
N ASN A 310 -8.84 7.97 24.28
CA ASN A 310 -8.61 8.14 25.74
C ASN A 310 -7.16 8.47 26.15
N ASN A 311 -6.36 7.45 26.45
CA ASN A 311 -5.00 7.53 26.97
C ASN A 311 -3.92 7.18 25.91
N LEU A 312 -4.27 7.17 24.65
CA LEU A 312 -3.27 7.10 23.60
C LEU A 312 -2.45 8.39 23.59
N PRO A 313 -1.13 8.33 23.43
CA PRO A 313 -0.30 9.52 23.32
C PRO A 313 -0.63 10.32 22.05
N ASN A 314 -0.46 11.62 22.14
CA ASN A 314 -0.52 12.54 21.00
C ASN A 314 0.81 12.53 20.26
#